data_a850b7f7d753b2359791f1e546ed1f91
#
_entry.id   a850b7f7d753b2359791f1e546ed1f91
#
_cell.length_a   1.000
_cell.length_b   1.000
_cell.length_c   1.000
_cell.angle_alpha   90.00
_cell.angle_beta   90.00
_cell.angle_gamma   90.00
#
_symmetry.space_group_name_H-M   'P 1'
#
loop_
_entity.id
_entity.type
_entity.pdbx_description
1 polymer ?
#
loop_
_entity_poly.entity_id
_entity_poly.type
_entity_poly.pdbx_seq_one_letter_code
_entity_poly.pdbx_strand_id
1 'polypeptide(L)'
;MQKNFSDVMPVLARHNGEWTGDYIYFSSQGEILDRHKSHLICRITAGEKYPYYQQNTYTWNDGRAEQFELHATCKQARIWFDTDRIQGSCWEIDSKTLMLNWIRKDIPKSYFYEMIQINEASDARSRVWHWFENDVLVKRVCISETKVIT
;
A
#
# COMPACT_ATOMS: atom_id res chain seq x y z
N MET A 1 23.36 -18.57 -5.02
CA MET A 1 22.54 -17.99 -6.10
C MET A 1 21.47 -17.11 -5.50
N GLN A 2 21.47 -15.82 -5.83
CA GLN A 2 20.40 -14.92 -5.39
C GLN A 2 19.10 -15.29 -6.10
N LYS A 3 18.03 -15.52 -5.30
CA LYS A 3 16.72 -15.76 -5.88
C LYS A 3 16.19 -14.45 -6.46
N ASN A 4 15.57 -14.52 -7.63
CA ASN A 4 14.89 -13.39 -8.24
C ASN A 4 13.74 -12.94 -7.31
N PHE A 5 13.48 -11.63 -7.23
CA PHE A 5 12.40 -11.10 -6.39
C PHE A 5 11.04 -11.75 -6.73
N SER A 6 10.77 -11.95 -8.02
CA SER A 6 9.54 -12.58 -8.48
C SER A 6 9.41 -14.06 -8.08
N ASP A 7 10.51 -14.72 -7.73
CA ASP A 7 10.48 -16.09 -7.21
C ASP A 7 10.18 -16.10 -5.70
N VAL A 8 10.56 -15.04 -4.99
CA VAL A 8 10.37 -14.93 -3.54
C VAL A 8 9.01 -14.34 -3.21
N MET A 9 8.59 -13.31 -3.94
CA MET A 9 7.30 -12.62 -3.74
C MET A 9 6.60 -12.43 -5.09
N PRO A 10 6.09 -13.51 -5.70
CA PRO A 10 5.49 -13.43 -7.04
C PRO A 10 4.22 -12.58 -7.11
N VAL A 11 3.44 -12.51 -6.03
CA VAL A 11 2.23 -11.68 -6.01
C VAL A 11 2.60 -10.21 -5.94
N LEU A 12 3.52 -9.85 -5.05
CA LEU A 12 3.98 -8.45 -4.94
C LEU A 12 4.61 -7.98 -6.26
N ALA A 13 5.35 -8.85 -6.93
CA ALA A 13 5.99 -8.53 -8.22
C ALA A 13 4.97 -8.09 -9.28
N ARG A 14 3.75 -8.60 -9.23
CA ARG A 14 2.68 -8.24 -10.17
C ARG A 14 2.18 -6.80 -10.00
N HIS A 15 2.48 -6.17 -8.87
CA HIS A 15 2.08 -4.79 -8.58
C HIS A 15 3.05 -3.75 -9.13
N ASN A 16 4.16 -4.18 -9.72
CA ASN A 16 5.12 -3.26 -10.35
C ASN A 16 4.43 -2.46 -11.46
N GLY A 17 4.61 -1.13 -11.45
CA GLY A 17 4.02 -0.25 -12.44
C GLY A 17 3.40 1.00 -11.82
N GLU A 18 2.58 1.67 -12.60
CA GLU A 18 1.85 2.86 -12.18
C GLU A 18 0.38 2.56 -12.01
N TRP A 19 -0.22 3.13 -10.96
CA TRP A 19 -1.62 2.90 -10.61
C TRP A 19 -2.32 4.23 -10.38
N THR A 20 -3.55 4.34 -10.86
CA THR A 20 -4.42 5.49 -10.55
C THR A 20 -5.69 4.99 -9.90
N GLY A 21 -6.24 5.76 -8.97
CA GLY A 21 -7.43 5.33 -8.29
C GLY A 21 -8.05 6.37 -7.38
N ASP A 22 -9.02 5.89 -6.64
CA ASP A 22 -9.84 6.69 -5.75
C ASP A 22 -9.75 6.14 -4.33
N TYR A 23 -9.53 7.05 -3.37
CA TYR A 23 -9.57 6.78 -1.94
C TYR A 23 -10.89 7.29 -1.37
N ILE A 24 -11.55 6.47 -0.57
CA ILE A 24 -12.75 6.85 0.17
C ILE A 24 -12.52 6.49 1.64
N TYR A 25 -12.61 7.49 2.51
CA TYR A 25 -12.47 7.33 3.94
C TYR A 25 -13.84 7.26 4.60
N PHE A 26 -14.04 6.24 5.44
CA PHE A 26 -15.28 6.04 6.18
C PHE A 26 -15.02 6.15 7.68
N SER A 27 -15.99 6.71 8.42
CA SER A 27 -16.00 6.63 9.88
C SER A 27 -16.26 5.18 10.31
N SER A 28 -16.10 4.92 11.61
CA SER A 28 -16.44 3.60 12.17
C SER A 28 -17.92 3.24 12.02
N GLN A 29 -18.81 4.24 11.81
CA GLN A 29 -20.23 4.05 11.56
C GLN A 29 -20.59 3.98 10.07
N GLY A 30 -19.61 4.10 9.16
CA GLY A 30 -19.85 4.01 7.74
C GLY A 30 -20.14 5.33 7.02
N GLU A 31 -19.99 6.47 7.70
CA GLU A 31 -20.14 7.78 7.07
C GLU A 31 -18.89 8.12 6.25
N ILE A 32 -19.09 8.73 5.09
CA ILE A 32 -17.96 9.16 4.24
C ILE A 32 -17.36 10.43 4.84
N LEU A 33 -16.05 10.36 5.18
CA LEU A 33 -15.31 11.46 5.78
C LEU A 33 -14.50 12.26 4.77
N ASP A 34 -13.95 11.58 3.74
CA ASP A 34 -13.05 12.20 2.78
C ASP A 34 -12.96 11.37 1.52
N ARG A 35 -12.63 12.02 0.41
CA ARG A 35 -12.37 11.41 -0.89
C ARG A 35 -11.18 12.12 -1.54
N HIS A 36 -10.29 11.34 -2.17
CA HIS A 36 -9.25 11.94 -2.99
C HIS A 36 -8.80 10.99 -4.10
N LYS A 37 -8.12 11.55 -5.09
CA LYS A 37 -7.49 10.79 -6.16
C LYS A 37 -6.09 10.36 -5.75
N SER A 38 -5.63 9.28 -6.33
CA SER A 38 -4.32 8.72 -6.06
C SER A 38 -3.60 8.39 -7.36
N HIS A 39 -2.32 8.70 -7.41
CA HIS A 39 -1.37 8.20 -8.41
C HIS A 39 -0.24 7.54 -7.65
N LEU A 40 -0.01 6.27 -7.90
CA LEU A 40 0.97 5.48 -7.18
C LEU A 40 1.95 4.86 -8.17
N ILE A 41 3.24 5.01 -7.90
CA ILE A 41 4.31 4.35 -8.64
C ILE A 41 4.90 3.28 -7.74
N CYS A 42 4.92 2.05 -8.23
CA CYS A 42 5.53 0.91 -7.55
C CYS A 42 6.67 0.40 -8.44
N ARG A 43 7.88 0.39 -7.90
CA ARG A 43 9.08 -0.08 -8.62
C ARG A 43 9.74 -1.19 -7.84
N ILE A 44 9.96 -2.31 -8.54
CA ILE A 44 10.64 -3.48 -7.97
C ILE A 44 11.95 -3.68 -8.73
N THR A 45 13.08 -3.60 -8.01
CA THR A 45 14.42 -3.75 -8.58
C THR A 45 15.17 -4.82 -7.80
N ALA A 46 15.31 -6.00 -8.41
CA ALA A 46 15.98 -7.14 -7.77
C ALA A 46 17.46 -6.83 -7.54
N GLY A 47 18.02 -7.37 -6.45
CA GLY A 47 19.45 -7.28 -6.13
C GLY A 47 19.88 -6.01 -5.43
N GLU A 48 18.98 -5.07 -5.18
CA GLU A 48 19.28 -3.84 -4.45
C GLU A 48 18.98 -3.99 -2.96
N LYS A 49 19.57 -3.08 -2.15
CA LYS A 49 19.30 -3.03 -0.70
C LYS A 49 17.81 -2.80 -0.43
N TYR A 50 17.17 -1.94 -1.24
CA TYR A 50 15.75 -1.66 -1.17
C TYR A 50 15.10 -2.09 -2.48
N PRO A 51 14.74 -3.38 -2.63
CA PRO A 51 14.17 -3.87 -3.89
C PRO A 51 12.76 -3.34 -4.17
N TYR A 52 12.07 -2.80 -3.16
CA TYR A 52 10.73 -2.22 -3.32
C TYR A 52 10.78 -0.72 -3.07
N TYR A 53 10.23 0.04 -4.02
CA TYR A 53 10.05 1.49 -3.92
C TYR A 53 8.61 1.84 -4.25
N GLN A 54 8.05 2.79 -3.52
CA GLN A 54 6.70 3.27 -3.74
C GLN A 54 6.65 4.78 -3.59
N GLN A 55 5.94 5.45 -4.51
CA GLN A 55 5.66 6.87 -4.45
C GLN A 55 4.16 7.08 -4.60
N ASN A 56 3.54 7.72 -3.62
CA ASN A 56 2.11 8.03 -3.63
C ASN A 56 1.93 9.53 -3.81
N THR A 57 1.08 9.91 -4.77
CA THR A 57 0.64 11.30 -4.93
C THR A 57 -0.88 11.33 -4.76
N TYR A 58 -1.35 12.12 -3.80
CA TYR A 58 -2.77 12.31 -3.51
C TYR A 58 -3.20 13.69 -3.94
N THR A 59 -4.37 13.79 -4.57
CA THR A 59 -4.94 15.08 -5.00
C THR A 59 -6.41 15.17 -4.62
N TRP A 60 -6.81 16.33 -4.11
CA TRP A 60 -8.19 16.62 -3.72
C TRP A 60 -8.82 17.61 -4.70
N ASN A 61 -10.15 17.66 -4.76
CA ASN A 61 -10.88 18.54 -5.67
C ASN A 61 -10.64 20.03 -5.38
N ASP A 62 -10.23 20.37 -4.15
CA ASP A 62 -9.92 21.75 -3.76
C ASP A 62 -8.52 22.22 -4.20
N GLY A 63 -7.77 21.37 -4.89
CA GLY A 63 -6.41 21.67 -5.36
C GLY A 63 -5.30 21.26 -4.39
N ARG A 64 -5.63 20.78 -3.21
CA ARG A 64 -4.64 20.28 -2.26
C ARG A 64 -3.99 19.02 -2.80
N ALA A 65 -2.68 18.87 -2.59
CA ALA A 65 -1.91 17.70 -3.01
C ALA A 65 -0.89 17.31 -1.94
N GLU A 66 -0.65 16.01 -1.81
CA GLU A 66 0.36 15.46 -0.91
C GLU A 66 1.12 14.34 -1.64
N GLN A 67 2.39 14.17 -1.30
CA GLN A 67 3.24 13.14 -1.89
C GLN A 67 4.06 12.45 -0.80
N PHE A 68 4.13 11.12 -0.88
CA PHE A 68 4.87 10.29 0.07
C PHE A 68 5.69 9.24 -0.68
N GLU A 69 6.85 8.92 -0.13
CA GLU A 69 7.74 7.88 -0.65
C GLU A 69 8.05 6.87 0.44
N LEU A 70 8.29 5.62 0.03
CA LEU A 70 8.85 4.62 0.92
C LEU A 70 9.74 3.66 0.14
N HIS A 71 10.77 3.17 0.83
CA HIS A 71 11.65 2.10 0.37
C HIS A 71 11.51 0.93 1.34
N ALA A 72 11.56 -0.30 0.81
CA ALA A 72 11.43 -1.48 1.64
C ALA A 72 12.53 -2.48 1.34
N THR A 73 13.04 -3.12 2.40
CA THR A 73 13.94 -4.27 2.31
C THR A 73 13.10 -5.53 2.13
N CYS A 74 13.72 -6.60 1.62
CA CYS A 74 13.06 -7.90 1.51
C CYS A 74 13.83 -8.94 2.32
N LYS A 75 13.13 -9.62 3.21
CA LYS A 75 13.72 -10.67 4.04
C LYS A 75 12.63 -11.68 4.41
N GLN A 76 12.91 -12.97 4.20
CA GLN A 76 12.00 -14.06 4.57
C GLN A 76 10.63 -13.92 3.89
N ALA A 77 10.63 -13.63 2.58
CA ALA A 77 9.43 -13.45 1.76
C ALA A 77 8.47 -12.40 2.32
N ARG A 78 9.03 -11.35 2.88
CA ARG A 78 8.30 -10.21 3.44
C ARG A 78 9.09 -8.95 3.14
N ILE A 79 8.42 -7.88 2.76
CA ILE A 79 9.06 -6.57 2.66
C ILE A 79 8.85 -5.81 3.96
N TRP A 80 9.87 -5.04 4.35
CA TRP A 80 9.92 -4.28 5.60
C TRP A 80 10.23 -2.84 5.25
N PHE A 81 9.45 -1.92 5.77
CA PHE A 81 9.66 -0.49 5.57
C PHE A 81 9.70 0.24 6.91
N ASP A 82 10.58 1.22 6.98
CA ASP A 82 10.78 2.07 8.15
C ASP A 82 11.20 3.45 7.67
N THR A 83 10.22 4.36 7.64
CA THR A 83 10.43 5.76 7.23
C THR A 83 10.29 6.66 8.45
N ASP A 84 10.47 7.96 8.27
CA ASP A 84 10.25 8.92 9.35
C ASP A 84 8.79 8.93 9.83
N ARG A 85 7.87 8.49 8.98
CA ARG A 85 6.43 8.56 9.24
C ARG A 85 5.81 7.23 9.61
N ILE A 86 6.18 6.14 8.92
CA ILE A 86 5.54 4.82 9.09
C ILE A 86 6.57 3.71 9.24
N GLN A 87 6.17 2.64 9.91
CA GLN A 87 6.95 1.41 10.05
C GLN A 87 6.02 0.22 9.92
N GLY A 88 6.39 -0.75 9.09
CA GLY A 88 5.55 -1.93 8.91
C GLY A 88 6.11 -2.93 7.94
N SER A 89 5.25 -3.85 7.52
CA SER A 89 5.64 -4.94 6.62
C SER A 89 4.48 -5.39 5.74
N CYS A 90 4.82 -6.10 4.66
CA CYS A 90 3.87 -6.67 3.72
C CYS A 90 4.27 -8.10 3.40
N TRP A 91 3.29 -9.00 3.34
CA TRP A 91 3.49 -10.41 3.02
C TRP A 91 2.36 -10.93 2.14
N GLU A 92 2.59 -12.07 1.49
CA GLU A 92 1.61 -12.71 0.61
C GLU A 92 0.82 -13.77 1.36
N ILE A 93 -0.50 -13.82 1.14
CA ILE A 93 -1.37 -14.84 1.72
C ILE A 93 -1.71 -15.92 0.69
N ASP A 94 -2.03 -15.51 -0.54
CA ASP A 94 -2.38 -16.40 -1.64
C ASP A 94 -1.96 -15.77 -2.96
N SER A 95 -2.36 -16.36 -4.08
CA SER A 95 -1.93 -15.94 -5.41
C SER A 95 -2.44 -14.55 -5.84
N LYS A 96 -3.30 -13.92 -5.06
CA LYS A 96 -3.90 -12.62 -5.42
C LYS A 96 -3.90 -11.62 -4.26
N THR A 97 -3.50 -12.03 -3.05
CA THR A 97 -3.73 -11.23 -1.84
C THR A 97 -2.44 -10.91 -1.12
N LEU A 98 -2.24 -9.63 -0.86
CA LEU A 98 -1.21 -9.12 0.03
C LEU A 98 -1.85 -8.64 1.32
N MET A 99 -1.15 -8.85 2.44
CA MET A 99 -1.50 -8.25 3.72
C MET A 99 -0.38 -7.34 4.17
N LEU A 100 -0.77 -6.24 4.80
CA LEU A 100 0.16 -5.28 5.39
C LEU A 100 -0.27 -4.95 6.80
N ASN A 101 0.72 -4.67 7.65
CA ASN A 101 0.48 -3.97 8.91
C ASN A 101 1.51 -2.85 9.05
N TRP A 102 1.11 -1.73 9.63
CA TRP A 102 2.03 -0.64 9.91
C TRP A 102 1.53 0.23 11.05
N ILE A 103 2.43 1.02 11.58
CA ILE A 103 2.12 2.06 12.55
C ILE A 103 2.49 3.42 11.97
N ARG A 104 1.87 4.49 12.47
CA ARG A 104 2.30 5.86 12.21
C ARG A 104 3.05 6.38 13.42
N LYS A 105 4.29 6.81 13.18
CA LYS A 105 5.16 7.30 14.26
C LYS A 105 4.69 8.63 14.84
N ASP A 106 3.94 9.41 14.03
CA ASP A 106 3.40 10.71 14.44
C ASP A 106 2.07 10.62 15.18
N ILE A 107 1.45 9.44 15.22
CA ILE A 107 0.19 9.21 15.95
C ILE A 107 0.42 8.12 16.99
N PRO A 108 0.53 8.46 18.27
CA PRO A 108 0.76 7.46 19.32
C PRO A 108 -0.36 6.42 19.37
N LYS A 109 0.03 5.16 19.59
CA LYS A 109 -0.89 4.01 19.72
C LYS A 109 -1.77 3.78 18.49
N SER A 110 -1.32 4.23 17.30
CA SER A 110 -1.98 3.92 16.03
C SER A 110 -1.43 2.62 15.47
N TYR A 111 -2.29 1.87 14.80
CA TYR A 111 -1.86 0.76 13.95
C TYR A 111 -2.87 0.53 12.84
N PHE A 112 -2.40 -0.07 11.75
CA PHE A 112 -3.17 -0.21 10.52
C PHE A 112 -3.02 -1.64 10.00
N TYR A 113 -4.12 -2.19 9.49
CA TYR A 113 -4.11 -3.44 8.72
C TYR A 113 -4.69 -3.18 7.35
N GLU A 114 -3.99 -3.65 6.33
CA GLU A 114 -4.42 -3.48 4.94
C GLU A 114 -4.47 -4.82 4.23
N MET A 115 -5.49 -5.02 3.40
CA MET A 115 -5.58 -6.12 2.45
C MET A 115 -5.58 -5.55 1.05
N ILE A 116 -4.75 -6.11 0.17
CA ILE A 116 -4.70 -5.73 -1.25
C ILE A 116 -4.99 -6.99 -2.08
N GLN A 117 -5.96 -6.89 -3.00
CA GLN A 117 -6.26 -7.95 -3.95
C GLN A 117 -6.06 -7.45 -5.38
N ILE A 118 -5.33 -8.23 -6.18
CA ILE A 118 -5.07 -7.93 -7.57
C ILE A 118 -5.82 -8.94 -8.45
N ASN A 119 -6.33 -8.48 -9.60
CA ASN A 119 -7.03 -9.36 -10.53
C ASN A 119 -6.04 -10.22 -11.35
N GLU A 120 -6.55 -11.16 -12.12
CA GLU A 120 -5.72 -12.09 -12.91
C GLU A 120 -4.85 -11.40 -13.94
N ALA A 121 -5.39 -10.35 -14.59
CA ALA A 121 -4.67 -9.59 -15.61
C ALA A 121 -3.60 -8.65 -15.01
N SER A 122 -3.56 -8.48 -13.69
CA SER A 122 -2.64 -7.57 -13.00
C SER A 122 -2.83 -6.10 -13.40
N ASP A 123 -4.04 -5.71 -13.80
CA ASP A 123 -4.34 -4.35 -14.25
C ASP A 123 -5.36 -3.62 -13.39
N ALA A 124 -5.97 -4.31 -12.42
CA ALA A 124 -6.89 -3.71 -11.46
C ALA A 124 -6.67 -4.32 -10.07
N ARG A 125 -6.83 -3.51 -9.04
CA ARG A 125 -6.72 -3.99 -7.66
C ARG A 125 -7.63 -3.20 -6.73
N SER A 126 -8.02 -3.85 -5.64
CA SER A 126 -8.72 -3.23 -4.52
C SER A 126 -7.82 -3.23 -3.30
N ARG A 127 -7.90 -2.16 -2.52
CA ARG A 127 -7.18 -2.05 -1.26
C ARG A 127 -8.17 -1.61 -0.19
N VAL A 128 -8.14 -2.27 0.96
CA VAL A 128 -8.95 -1.89 2.12
C VAL A 128 -8.04 -1.87 3.32
N TRP A 129 -8.06 -0.78 4.10
CA TRP A 129 -7.33 -0.78 5.34
C TRP A 129 -8.16 -0.16 6.48
N HIS A 130 -7.85 -0.65 7.68
CA HIS A 130 -8.48 -0.22 8.92
C HIS A 130 -7.45 0.54 9.75
N TRP A 131 -7.88 1.65 10.31
CA TRP A 131 -7.06 2.55 11.13
C TRP A 131 -7.55 2.47 12.57
N PHE A 132 -6.66 2.01 13.46
CA PHE A 132 -6.95 1.88 14.90
C PHE A 132 -6.10 2.88 15.68
N GLU A 133 -6.69 3.45 16.71
CA GLU A 133 -6.00 4.24 17.72
C GLU A 133 -6.48 3.77 19.10
N ASN A 134 -5.54 3.48 20.01
CA ASN A 134 -5.86 2.92 21.34
C ASN A 134 -6.77 1.69 21.26
N ASP A 135 -6.51 0.81 20.30
CA ASP A 135 -7.27 -0.43 20.06
C ASP A 135 -8.74 -0.21 19.66
N VAL A 136 -9.10 1.00 19.22
CA VAL A 136 -10.44 1.32 18.74
C VAL A 136 -10.36 1.65 17.24
N LEU A 137 -11.30 1.11 16.46
CA LEU A 137 -11.42 1.43 15.05
C LEU A 137 -11.83 2.89 14.88
N VAL A 138 -10.98 3.68 14.23
CA VAL A 138 -11.20 5.11 13.98
C VAL A 138 -11.75 5.35 12.58
N LYS A 139 -11.14 4.70 11.57
CA LYS A 139 -11.49 4.89 10.17
C LYS A 139 -11.27 3.61 9.39
N ARG A 140 -12.00 3.49 8.30
CA ARG A 140 -11.80 2.48 7.28
C ARG A 140 -11.59 3.17 5.93
N VAL A 141 -10.67 2.66 5.12
CA VAL A 141 -10.36 3.26 3.82
C VAL A 141 -10.53 2.20 2.74
N CYS A 142 -11.29 2.54 1.72
CA CYS A 142 -11.50 1.70 0.54
C CYS A 142 -10.87 2.37 -0.67
N ILE A 143 -10.05 1.62 -1.41
CA ILE A 143 -9.29 2.14 -2.54
C ILE A 143 -9.51 1.24 -3.74
N SER A 144 -9.85 1.83 -4.88
CA SER A 144 -9.94 1.13 -6.16
C SER A 144 -8.93 1.73 -7.11
N GLU A 145 -8.08 0.87 -7.69
CA GLU A 145 -7.00 1.33 -8.56
C GLU A 145 -6.94 0.51 -9.85
N THR A 146 -6.59 1.19 -10.94
CA THR A 146 -6.30 0.56 -12.23
C THR A 146 -4.89 0.91 -12.66
N LYS A 147 -4.23 -0.03 -13.36
CA LYS A 147 -2.87 0.16 -13.84
C LYS A 147 -2.88 1.11 -15.04
N VAL A 148 -1.94 2.05 -15.04
CA VAL A 148 -1.72 2.95 -16.17
C VAL A 148 -1.03 2.14 -17.26
N ILE A 149 -1.63 2.12 -18.45
CA ILE A 149 -1.07 1.45 -19.61
C ILE A 149 -0.34 2.48 -20.45
N THR A 150 0.96 2.26 -20.63
CA THR A 150 1.81 3.13 -21.44
C THR A 150 2.20 2.45 -22.74
#